data_913d002badf7a12ef9df2425a1f6f68c
#
_entry.id   913d002badf7a12ef9df2425a1f6f68c
#
_cell.length_a   1.000
_cell.length_b   1.000
_cell.length_c   1.000
_cell.angle_alpha   90.00
_cell.angle_beta   90.00
_cell.angle_gamma   90.00
#
_symmetry.space_group_name_H-M   'P 1'
#
loop_
_entity.id
_entity.type
_entity.pdbx_description
1 polymer ?
#
loop_
_entity_poly.entity_id
_entity_poly.type
_entity_poly.pdbx_seq_one_letter_code
_entity_poly.pdbx_strand_id
1 'polypeptide(L)'
;MPYARLSSYYFFHFAALGALVPYWGPYLLERGFAPAAIGVLMAILMGTKIVAPNVWGLLADRAGQRMPIVRLGALLALVCLVPVFWAGGFWTMALVMAAFSFFWNAPLPLMEAVTFNHLGARVSRYASVRVWGSIGFIVTVLLLGWWQEGAGSGVVPVAVLVLFAGVWASCLLIPDRGQAHGDHAHLSLRRLLVRPEILAFLAACLLMQASHGAYYAFYSIHLEAHGYGDTAVGALWALGVGIEVLVFVNMHRLLTHFGARRLLLASLLLAVLRWLLIGAFVDILAVQLLAQSLHAATFGAFHASAIHLAHHYFPGPTQGRGQALYNSFSFGVGGAMGSLIAGSLWTPAGAMVTFAVASGLAGLGFVAALRVDRDGRY
;
A
#
# COMPACT_ATOMS: atom_id res chain seq x y z
N MET A 1 18.57 19.79 -8.42
CA MET A 1 17.68 18.69 -8.05
C MET A 1 17.51 17.76 -9.24
N PRO A 2 17.77 16.48 -9.14
CA PRO A 2 17.62 15.53 -10.24
C PRO A 2 16.13 15.08 -10.37
N TYR A 3 15.26 16.01 -10.79
CA TYR A 3 13.81 15.82 -10.84
C TYR A 3 13.39 14.56 -11.60
N ALA A 4 13.81 14.42 -12.85
CA ALA A 4 13.45 13.29 -13.69
C ALA A 4 13.91 11.93 -13.10
N ARG A 5 15.12 11.89 -12.50
CA ARG A 5 15.69 10.67 -11.91
C ARG A 5 14.92 10.24 -10.65
N LEU A 6 14.51 11.19 -9.79
CA LEU A 6 13.67 10.90 -8.64
C LEU A 6 12.28 10.47 -9.08
N SER A 7 11.68 11.19 -10.02
CA SER A 7 10.34 10.88 -10.56
C SER A 7 10.29 9.51 -11.23
N SER A 8 11.35 9.09 -11.96
CA SER A 8 11.38 7.76 -12.59
C SER A 8 11.37 6.62 -11.56
N TYR A 9 12.03 6.80 -10.41
CA TYR A 9 11.95 5.80 -9.34
C TYR A 9 10.51 5.62 -8.84
N TYR A 10 9.82 6.72 -8.52
CA TYR A 10 8.43 6.65 -8.06
C TYR A 10 7.51 6.08 -9.14
N PHE A 11 7.72 6.45 -10.40
CA PHE A 11 6.98 5.89 -11.53
C PHE A 11 7.10 4.36 -11.55
N PHE A 12 8.31 3.81 -11.66
CA PHE A 12 8.51 2.37 -11.76
C PHE A 12 8.12 1.61 -10.48
N HIS A 13 8.36 2.18 -9.31
CA HIS A 13 7.99 1.54 -8.03
C HIS A 13 6.48 1.35 -7.91
N PHE A 14 5.70 2.39 -8.23
CA PHE A 14 4.24 2.31 -8.17
C PHE A 14 3.62 1.65 -9.41
N ALA A 15 4.30 1.66 -10.55
CA ALA A 15 3.97 0.83 -11.70
C ALA A 15 4.04 -0.66 -11.32
N ALA A 16 5.10 -1.10 -10.62
CA ALA A 16 5.21 -2.46 -10.12
C ALA A 16 4.08 -2.80 -9.12
N LEU A 17 3.68 -1.85 -8.26
CA LEU A 17 2.53 -2.01 -7.39
C LEU A 17 1.23 -2.16 -8.20
N GLY A 18 1.08 -1.40 -9.30
CA GLY A 18 -0.05 -1.49 -10.22
C GLY A 18 -0.14 -2.84 -10.97
N ALA A 19 0.98 -3.53 -11.17
CA ALA A 19 0.98 -4.88 -11.70
C ALA A 19 0.68 -5.93 -10.60
N LEU A 20 1.25 -5.75 -9.40
CA LEU A 20 1.11 -6.73 -8.32
C LEU A 20 -0.28 -6.72 -7.67
N VAL A 21 -0.82 -5.54 -7.30
CA VAL A 21 -2.03 -5.50 -6.49
C VAL A 21 -3.27 -5.96 -7.27
N PRO A 22 -3.56 -5.47 -8.49
CA PRO A 22 -4.74 -5.88 -9.23
C PRO A 22 -4.64 -7.27 -9.86
N TYR A 23 -3.46 -7.70 -10.31
CA TYR A 23 -3.33 -8.84 -11.22
C TYR A 23 -2.62 -10.06 -10.62
N TRP A 24 -1.96 -9.92 -9.46
CA TRP A 24 -1.24 -11.04 -8.85
C TRP A 24 -2.18 -12.10 -8.28
N GLY A 25 -3.32 -11.70 -7.68
CA GLY A 25 -4.35 -12.61 -7.21
C GLY A 25 -4.96 -13.46 -8.33
N PRO A 26 -5.48 -12.85 -9.41
CA PRO A 26 -5.93 -13.56 -10.62
C PRO A 26 -4.86 -14.48 -11.19
N TYR A 27 -3.62 -14.02 -11.37
CA TYR A 27 -2.51 -14.85 -11.84
C TYR A 27 -2.29 -16.11 -10.96
N LEU A 28 -2.32 -15.96 -9.63
CA LEU A 28 -2.18 -17.09 -8.72
C LEU A 28 -3.37 -18.06 -8.82
N LEU A 29 -4.59 -17.53 -8.99
CA LEU A 29 -5.79 -18.35 -9.18
C LEU A 29 -5.71 -19.19 -10.46
N GLU A 30 -5.31 -18.57 -11.58
CA GLU A 30 -5.12 -19.26 -12.86
C GLU A 30 -4.00 -20.31 -12.79
N ARG A 31 -2.97 -20.07 -11.96
CA ARG A 31 -1.92 -21.05 -11.65
C ARG A 31 -2.40 -22.22 -10.78
N GLY A 32 -3.68 -22.24 -10.41
CA GLY A 32 -4.30 -23.32 -9.63
C GLY A 32 -4.14 -23.20 -8.11
N PHE A 33 -3.72 -22.05 -7.58
CA PHE A 33 -3.69 -21.84 -6.13
C PHE A 33 -5.11 -21.65 -5.60
N ALA A 34 -5.48 -22.41 -4.56
CA ALA A 34 -6.75 -22.22 -3.87
C ALA A 34 -6.83 -20.83 -3.21
N PRO A 35 -8.02 -20.23 -3.05
CA PRO A 35 -8.18 -18.90 -2.43
C PRO A 35 -7.53 -18.76 -1.04
N ALA A 36 -7.57 -19.81 -0.22
CA ALA A 36 -6.87 -19.82 1.06
C ALA A 36 -5.35 -19.65 0.91
N ALA A 37 -4.75 -20.32 -0.09
CA ALA A 37 -3.33 -20.19 -0.42
C ALA A 37 -3.02 -18.78 -0.96
N ILE A 38 -3.87 -18.21 -1.82
CA ILE A 38 -3.75 -16.83 -2.31
C ILE A 38 -3.77 -15.86 -1.13
N GLY A 39 -4.69 -16.02 -0.19
CA GLY A 39 -4.75 -15.19 1.02
C GLY A 39 -3.46 -15.22 1.83
N VAL A 40 -2.84 -16.41 2.00
CA VAL A 40 -1.53 -16.54 2.68
C VAL A 40 -0.40 -15.90 1.88
N LEU A 41 -0.35 -16.11 0.58
CA LEU A 41 0.68 -15.53 -0.30
C LEU A 41 0.60 -13.99 -0.29
N MET A 42 -0.60 -13.42 -0.37
CA MET A 42 -0.81 -11.97 -0.25
C MET A 42 -0.49 -11.46 1.16
N ALA A 43 -0.76 -12.24 2.20
CA ALA A 43 -0.37 -11.91 3.57
C ALA A 43 1.16 -11.89 3.76
N ILE A 44 1.91 -12.75 3.08
CA ILE A 44 3.38 -12.70 3.07
C ILE A 44 3.86 -11.39 2.46
N LEU A 45 3.30 -10.97 1.34
CA LEU A 45 3.63 -9.70 0.67
C LEU A 45 3.42 -8.47 1.60
N MET A 46 2.33 -8.50 2.39
CA MET A 46 2.04 -7.44 3.37
C MET A 46 2.90 -7.59 4.63
N GLY A 47 3.08 -8.81 5.14
CA GLY A 47 3.81 -9.11 6.37
C GLY A 47 5.28 -8.69 6.32
N THR A 48 5.94 -8.76 5.17
CA THR A 48 7.32 -8.29 5.02
C THR A 48 7.46 -6.79 5.29
N LYS A 49 6.40 -5.98 5.16
CA LYS A 49 6.39 -4.55 5.54
C LYS A 49 6.58 -4.31 7.04
N ILE A 50 6.37 -5.33 7.88
CA ILE A 50 6.60 -5.24 9.32
C ILE A 50 8.10 -5.22 9.64
N VAL A 51 8.88 -6.04 8.95
CA VAL A 51 10.27 -6.31 9.27
C VAL A 51 11.23 -5.57 8.34
N ALA A 52 11.00 -5.63 7.03
CA ALA A 52 11.93 -5.14 6.02
C ALA A 52 12.34 -3.67 6.20
N PRO A 53 11.43 -2.69 6.39
CA PRO A 53 11.83 -1.29 6.53
C PRO A 53 12.74 -1.04 7.74
N ASN A 54 12.51 -1.77 8.85
CA ASN A 54 13.30 -1.63 10.08
C ASN A 54 14.72 -2.20 9.90
N VAL A 55 14.83 -3.39 9.30
CA VAL A 55 16.14 -4.04 9.03
C VAL A 55 16.95 -3.18 8.06
N TRP A 56 16.35 -2.77 6.95
CA TRP A 56 17.04 -2.00 5.92
C TRP A 56 17.35 -0.56 6.35
N GLY A 57 16.47 0.06 7.15
CA GLY A 57 16.74 1.33 7.78
C GLY A 57 17.97 1.27 8.69
N LEU A 58 18.05 0.26 9.56
CA LEU A 58 19.20 0.05 10.44
C LEU A 58 20.50 -0.18 9.66
N LEU A 59 20.45 -0.95 8.56
CA LEU A 59 21.61 -1.17 7.70
C LEU A 59 22.07 0.13 7.01
N ALA A 60 21.11 0.94 6.54
CA ALA A 60 21.40 2.23 5.92
C ALA A 60 22.02 3.24 6.91
N ASP A 61 21.51 3.26 8.13
CA ASP A 61 22.05 4.11 9.21
C ASP A 61 23.48 3.71 9.58
N ARG A 62 23.75 2.40 9.68
CA ARG A 62 25.12 1.90 9.94
C ARG A 62 26.09 2.13 8.78
N ALA A 63 25.62 2.02 7.55
CA ALA A 63 26.43 2.27 6.37
C ALA A 63 26.78 3.75 6.15
N GLY A 64 26.03 4.67 6.78
CA GLY A 64 26.16 6.12 6.57
C GLY A 64 25.75 6.61 5.17
N GLN A 65 25.32 5.71 4.28
CA GLN A 65 24.90 5.98 2.92
C GLN A 65 23.61 5.21 2.59
N ARG A 66 22.63 5.89 2.00
CA ARG A 66 21.33 5.28 1.69
C ARG A 66 21.27 4.66 0.30
N MET A 67 21.84 5.33 -0.70
CA MET A 67 21.72 4.87 -2.09
C MET A 67 22.35 3.50 -2.40
N PRO A 68 23.49 3.11 -1.83
CA PRO A 68 23.99 1.73 -2.00
C PRO A 68 23.03 0.68 -1.49
N ILE A 69 22.38 0.94 -0.34
CA ILE A 69 21.38 0.03 0.25
C ILE A 69 20.11 -0.02 -0.62
N VAL A 70 19.63 1.12 -1.11
CA VAL A 70 18.48 1.21 -2.04
C VAL A 70 18.75 0.42 -3.33
N ARG A 71 19.94 0.58 -3.92
CA ARG A 71 20.35 -0.13 -5.14
C ARG A 71 20.44 -1.63 -4.91
N LEU A 72 21.02 -2.05 -3.78
CA LEU A 72 21.12 -3.46 -3.39
C LEU A 72 19.72 -4.07 -3.18
N GLY A 73 18.85 -3.40 -2.41
CA GLY A 73 17.48 -3.86 -2.19
C GLY A 73 16.68 -3.99 -3.48
N ALA A 74 16.78 -3.00 -4.39
CA ALA A 74 16.11 -3.06 -5.68
C ALA A 74 16.64 -4.18 -6.58
N LEU A 75 17.97 -4.43 -6.60
CA LEU A 75 18.56 -5.54 -7.33
C LEU A 75 18.13 -6.89 -6.77
N LEU A 76 18.18 -7.05 -5.44
CA LEU A 76 17.78 -8.30 -4.81
C LEU A 76 16.29 -8.58 -4.97
N ALA A 77 15.42 -7.55 -4.96
CA ALA A 77 14.00 -7.72 -5.28
C ALA A 77 13.80 -8.26 -6.70
N LEU A 78 14.53 -7.70 -7.68
CA LEU A 78 14.52 -8.16 -9.07
C LEU A 78 15.01 -9.61 -9.19
N VAL A 79 16.16 -9.94 -8.61
CA VAL A 79 16.78 -11.28 -8.70
C VAL A 79 15.91 -12.33 -8.00
N CYS A 80 15.38 -12.01 -6.79
CA CYS A 80 14.54 -12.93 -6.02
C CYS A 80 13.16 -13.15 -6.66
N LEU A 81 12.72 -12.31 -7.59
CA LEU A 81 11.49 -12.53 -8.35
C LEU A 81 11.68 -13.54 -9.49
N VAL A 82 12.87 -13.64 -10.08
CA VAL A 82 13.12 -14.50 -11.26
C VAL A 82 12.64 -15.94 -11.09
N PRO A 83 12.81 -16.61 -9.91
CA PRO A 83 12.33 -17.98 -9.73
C PRO A 83 10.81 -18.15 -9.81
N VAL A 84 10.01 -17.07 -9.87
CA VAL A 84 8.54 -17.13 -10.00
C VAL A 84 8.10 -17.95 -11.23
N PHE A 85 8.87 -17.94 -12.31
CA PHE A 85 8.55 -18.67 -13.54
C PHE A 85 8.59 -20.19 -13.36
N TRP A 86 9.32 -20.69 -12.36
CA TRP A 86 9.47 -22.12 -12.06
C TRP A 86 8.78 -22.52 -10.74
N ALA A 87 8.18 -21.56 -10.01
CA ALA A 87 7.51 -21.81 -8.74
C ALA A 87 6.17 -22.51 -8.96
N GLY A 88 6.17 -23.85 -9.06
CA GLY A 88 4.97 -24.66 -9.33
C GLY A 88 4.17 -25.03 -8.09
N GLY A 89 4.70 -24.91 -6.87
CA GLY A 89 4.03 -25.29 -5.64
C GLY A 89 3.91 -24.13 -4.62
N PHE A 90 3.04 -24.33 -3.63
CA PHE A 90 2.78 -23.32 -2.60
C PHE A 90 4.05 -22.84 -1.89
N TRP A 91 4.88 -23.74 -1.41
CA TRP A 91 6.08 -23.38 -0.64
C TRP A 91 7.14 -22.68 -1.48
N THR A 92 7.31 -23.07 -2.74
CA THR A 92 8.23 -22.39 -3.66
C THR A 92 7.73 -20.98 -3.98
N MET A 93 6.43 -20.80 -4.24
CA MET A 93 5.82 -19.49 -4.45
C MET A 93 5.92 -18.63 -3.19
N ALA A 94 5.63 -19.19 -2.01
CA ALA A 94 5.73 -18.48 -0.73
C ALA A 94 7.16 -17.98 -0.46
N LEU A 95 8.17 -18.82 -0.74
CA LEU A 95 9.58 -18.43 -0.60
C LEU A 95 9.96 -17.30 -1.56
N VAL A 96 9.55 -17.40 -2.82
CA VAL A 96 9.78 -16.36 -3.83
C VAL A 96 9.13 -15.06 -3.40
N MET A 97 7.85 -15.10 -2.99
CA MET A 97 7.11 -13.91 -2.55
C MET A 97 7.71 -13.29 -1.28
N ALA A 98 8.11 -14.11 -0.31
CA ALA A 98 8.78 -13.63 0.90
C ALA A 98 10.12 -12.96 0.57
N ALA A 99 10.94 -13.58 -0.27
CA ALA A 99 12.25 -13.07 -0.63
C ALA A 99 12.14 -11.75 -1.42
N PHE A 100 11.41 -11.73 -2.54
CA PHE A 100 11.35 -10.50 -3.34
C PHE A 100 10.67 -9.36 -2.58
N SER A 101 9.58 -9.63 -1.84
CA SER A 101 8.86 -8.58 -1.11
C SER A 101 9.65 -8.04 0.07
N PHE A 102 10.45 -8.86 0.75
CA PHE A 102 11.36 -8.39 1.80
C PHE A 102 12.35 -7.36 1.25
N PHE A 103 12.92 -7.63 0.07
CA PHE A 103 13.82 -6.68 -0.57
C PHE A 103 13.10 -5.50 -1.22
N TRP A 104 11.92 -5.70 -1.80
CA TRP A 104 11.13 -4.63 -2.43
C TRP A 104 10.57 -3.60 -1.44
N ASN A 105 10.21 -4.03 -0.22
CA ASN A 105 9.71 -3.13 0.82
C ASN A 105 10.80 -2.27 1.49
N ALA A 106 12.07 -2.51 1.19
CA ALA A 106 13.21 -1.76 1.72
C ALA A 106 13.42 -0.38 1.04
N PRO A 107 13.44 -0.29 -0.32
CA PRO A 107 13.85 0.93 -1.02
C PRO A 107 12.94 2.14 -0.78
N LEU A 108 11.62 1.98 -0.69
CA LEU A 108 10.70 3.11 -0.70
C LEU A 108 10.91 4.09 0.47
N PRO A 109 10.97 3.68 1.75
CA PRO A 109 11.20 4.61 2.85
C PRO A 109 12.58 5.28 2.78
N LEU A 110 13.59 4.56 2.34
CA LEU A 110 14.95 5.10 2.16
C LEU A 110 14.99 6.11 1.01
N MET A 111 14.29 5.83 -0.09
CA MET A 111 14.20 6.74 -1.23
C MET A 111 13.41 8.01 -0.91
N GLU A 112 12.37 7.92 -0.08
CA GLU A 112 11.66 9.11 0.42
C GLU A 112 12.62 10.02 1.18
N ALA A 113 13.42 9.48 2.08
CA ALA A 113 14.43 10.24 2.81
C ALA A 113 15.50 10.84 1.86
N VAL A 114 15.99 10.09 0.86
CA VAL A 114 16.90 10.60 -0.18
C VAL A 114 16.24 11.73 -0.97
N THR A 115 14.95 11.59 -1.30
CA THR A 115 14.19 12.62 -2.01
C THR A 115 14.13 13.91 -1.20
N PHE A 116 13.80 13.84 0.09
CA PHE A 116 13.79 15.02 0.98
C PHE A 116 15.18 15.66 1.08
N ASN A 117 16.25 14.88 1.16
CA ASN A 117 17.62 15.41 1.15
C ASN A 117 17.96 16.17 -0.14
N HIS A 118 17.44 15.70 -1.29
CA HIS A 118 17.61 16.40 -2.57
C HIS A 118 16.74 17.66 -2.70
N LEU A 119 15.57 17.67 -2.08
CA LEU A 119 14.67 18.82 -2.07
C LEU A 119 15.21 19.96 -1.18
N GLY A 120 15.78 19.63 -0.04
CA GLY A 120 16.25 20.62 0.95
C GLY A 120 15.13 21.60 1.32
N ALA A 121 15.36 22.90 1.16
CA ALA A 121 14.35 23.92 1.45
C ALA A 121 13.10 23.88 0.53
N ARG A 122 13.14 23.14 -0.57
CA ARG A 122 12.04 23.05 -1.55
C ARG A 122 11.12 21.83 -1.31
N VAL A 123 10.80 21.54 -0.05
CA VAL A 123 9.94 20.39 0.34
C VAL A 123 8.57 20.44 -0.35
N SER A 124 8.03 21.63 -0.64
CA SER A 124 6.77 21.81 -1.38
C SER A 124 6.76 21.12 -2.77
N ARG A 125 7.93 20.86 -3.36
CA ARG A 125 8.05 20.14 -4.62
C ARG A 125 7.96 18.60 -4.48
N TYR A 126 7.87 18.08 -3.27
CA TYR A 126 7.73 16.65 -3.06
C TYR A 126 6.51 16.07 -3.79
N ALA A 127 5.38 16.74 -3.72
CA ALA A 127 4.16 16.30 -4.40
C ALA A 127 4.34 16.16 -5.92
N SER A 128 5.08 17.10 -6.57
CA SER A 128 5.34 17.04 -8.00
C SER A 128 6.24 15.86 -8.42
N VAL A 129 7.11 15.38 -7.53
CA VAL A 129 7.91 14.18 -7.76
C VAL A 129 7.07 12.91 -7.49
N ARG A 130 6.31 12.93 -6.40
CA ARG A 130 5.54 11.77 -5.92
C ARG A 130 4.35 11.41 -6.82
N VAL A 131 3.74 12.39 -7.50
CA VAL A 131 2.61 12.17 -8.43
C VAL A 131 2.97 11.23 -9.58
N TRP A 132 4.24 11.15 -9.99
CA TRP A 132 4.70 10.18 -10.99
C TRP A 132 4.47 8.74 -10.58
N GLY A 133 4.40 8.46 -9.27
CA GLY A 133 3.99 7.15 -8.78
C GLY A 133 2.54 6.82 -9.13
N SER A 134 1.61 7.76 -8.92
CA SER A 134 0.20 7.55 -9.31
C SER A 134 0.05 7.40 -10.82
N ILE A 135 0.81 8.18 -11.61
CA ILE A 135 0.84 8.03 -13.07
C ILE A 135 1.37 6.64 -13.46
N GLY A 136 2.46 6.18 -12.84
CA GLY A 136 3.01 4.84 -13.08
C GLY A 136 2.01 3.73 -12.77
N PHE A 137 1.31 3.81 -11.64
CA PHE A 137 0.25 2.88 -11.29
C PHE A 137 -0.86 2.86 -12.34
N ILE A 138 -1.45 4.03 -12.67
CA ILE A 138 -2.55 4.15 -13.63
C ILE A 138 -2.14 3.61 -15.00
N VAL A 139 -0.98 4.01 -15.50
CA VAL A 139 -0.49 3.54 -16.81
C VAL A 139 -0.34 2.02 -16.81
N THR A 140 0.22 1.46 -15.74
CA THR A 140 0.44 0.02 -15.66
C THR A 140 -0.86 -0.77 -15.58
N VAL A 141 -1.82 -0.36 -14.75
CA VAL A 141 -3.08 -1.12 -14.64
C VAL A 141 -3.87 -1.09 -15.93
N LEU A 142 -3.83 0.01 -16.69
CA LEU A 142 -4.50 0.09 -17.99
C LEU A 142 -3.78 -0.72 -19.06
N LEU A 143 -2.47 -0.59 -19.18
CA LEU A 143 -1.69 -1.29 -20.22
C LEU A 143 -1.64 -2.79 -19.94
N LEU A 144 -1.47 -3.19 -18.68
CA LEU A 144 -1.38 -4.61 -18.33
C LEU A 144 -2.75 -5.29 -18.45
N GLY A 145 -3.86 -4.63 -18.07
CA GLY A 145 -5.21 -5.15 -18.29
C GLY A 145 -5.49 -5.38 -19.76
N TRP A 146 -5.19 -4.41 -20.62
CA TRP A 146 -5.32 -4.57 -22.07
C TRP A 146 -4.43 -5.69 -22.63
N TRP A 147 -3.17 -5.78 -22.19
CA TRP A 147 -2.25 -6.82 -22.66
C TRP A 147 -2.68 -8.22 -22.19
N GLN A 148 -3.10 -8.36 -20.95
CA GLN A 148 -3.54 -9.62 -20.35
C GLN A 148 -4.80 -10.17 -21.05
N GLU A 149 -5.74 -9.30 -21.45
CA GLU A 149 -6.96 -9.69 -22.14
C GLU A 149 -6.68 -10.44 -23.47
N GLY A 150 -5.56 -10.12 -24.14
CA GLY A 150 -5.14 -10.79 -25.37
C GLY A 150 -4.15 -11.93 -25.18
N ALA A 151 -3.34 -11.91 -24.11
CA ALA A 151 -2.19 -12.83 -23.94
C ALA A 151 -2.30 -13.75 -22.71
N GLY A 152 -3.34 -13.56 -21.86
CA GLY A 152 -3.53 -14.30 -20.61
C GLY A 152 -2.63 -13.83 -19.46
N SER A 153 -2.89 -14.31 -18.24
CA SER A 153 -2.23 -13.85 -17.00
C SER A 153 -0.72 -14.14 -16.92
N GLY A 154 -0.20 -15.00 -17.80
CA GLY A 154 1.24 -15.30 -17.88
C GLY A 154 2.12 -14.08 -18.16
N VAL A 155 1.56 -12.96 -18.66
CA VAL A 155 2.28 -11.70 -18.88
C VAL A 155 2.54 -10.94 -17.58
N VAL A 156 1.78 -11.21 -16.50
CA VAL A 156 1.87 -10.50 -15.21
C VAL A 156 3.26 -10.61 -14.58
N PRO A 157 3.84 -11.81 -14.36
CA PRO A 157 5.18 -11.91 -13.79
C PRO A 157 6.26 -11.30 -14.69
N VAL A 158 6.08 -11.34 -16.01
CA VAL A 158 6.99 -10.69 -16.98
C VAL A 158 6.93 -9.17 -16.79
N ALA A 159 5.73 -8.58 -16.73
CA ALA A 159 5.54 -7.15 -16.50
C ALA A 159 6.15 -6.72 -15.15
N VAL A 160 5.91 -7.46 -14.07
CA VAL A 160 6.50 -7.16 -12.75
C VAL A 160 8.03 -7.21 -12.81
N LEU A 161 8.62 -8.20 -13.50
CA LEU A 161 10.07 -8.31 -13.66
C LEU A 161 10.66 -7.11 -14.41
N VAL A 162 10.04 -6.71 -15.51
CA VAL A 162 10.45 -5.53 -16.31
C VAL A 162 10.35 -4.25 -15.47
N LEU A 163 9.27 -4.11 -14.70
CA LEU A 163 9.07 -2.94 -13.84
C LEU A 163 10.09 -2.91 -12.69
N PHE A 164 10.44 -4.06 -12.10
CA PHE A 164 11.53 -4.13 -11.09
C PHE A 164 12.89 -3.80 -11.71
N ALA A 165 13.16 -4.22 -12.94
CA ALA A 165 14.35 -3.80 -13.65
C ALA A 165 14.36 -2.26 -13.85
N GLY A 166 13.22 -1.65 -14.16
CA GLY A 166 13.02 -0.20 -14.22
C GLY A 166 13.26 0.48 -12.86
N VAL A 167 12.79 -0.10 -11.75
CA VAL A 167 13.09 0.39 -10.39
C VAL A 167 14.60 0.38 -10.15
N TRP A 168 15.28 -0.74 -10.41
CA TRP A 168 16.72 -0.85 -10.21
C TRP A 168 17.51 0.12 -11.09
N ALA A 169 17.19 0.18 -12.38
CA ALA A 169 17.84 1.12 -13.32
C ALA A 169 17.67 2.57 -12.87
N SER A 170 16.47 2.97 -12.42
CA SER A 170 16.24 4.32 -11.91
C SER A 170 17.08 4.63 -10.66
N CYS A 171 17.27 3.63 -9.76
CA CYS A 171 18.14 3.80 -8.59
C CYS A 171 19.60 4.04 -8.94
N LEU A 172 20.11 3.46 -10.06
CA LEU A 172 21.50 3.67 -10.51
C LEU A 172 21.75 5.12 -10.94
N LEU A 173 20.72 5.80 -11.45
CA LEU A 173 20.82 7.17 -11.96
C LEU A 173 20.76 8.24 -10.86
N ILE A 174 20.31 7.89 -9.64
CA ILE A 174 20.15 8.83 -8.53
C ILE A 174 21.47 8.96 -7.76
N PRO A 175 22.06 10.17 -7.67
CA PRO A 175 23.26 10.38 -6.86
C PRO A 175 22.96 10.30 -5.37
N ASP A 176 23.89 9.78 -4.59
CA ASP A 176 23.78 9.83 -3.14
C ASP A 176 23.97 11.27 -2.64
N ARG A 177 23.16 11.66 -1.67
CA ARG A 177 23.38 12.85 -0.86
C ARG A 177 23.45 12.40 0.59
N GLY A 178 24.63 12.57 1.19
CA GLY A 178 24.94 12.17 2.55
C GLY A 178 23.85 12.54 3.57
N GLN A 179 23.76 11.76 4.63
CA GLN A 179 22.81 11.97 5.70
C GLN A 179 23.14 13.24 6.49
N ALA A 180 22.13 14.08 6.78
CA ALA A 180 22.21 14.90 7.96
C ALA A 180 22.16 13.95 9.17
N HIS A 181 23.21 13.92 10.00
CA HIS A 181 23.22 13.21 11.28
C HIS A 181 22.18 13.92 12.18
N GLY A 182 21.00 13.32 12.30
CA GLY A 182 20.04 13.74 13.31
C GLY A 182 20.40 13.06 14.62
N ASP A 183 20.63 13.82 15.66
CA ASP A 183 20.70 13.30 17.02
C ASP A 183 19.41 12.55 17.35
N HIS A 184 19.49 11.23 17.41
CA HIS A 184 18.38 10.37 17.82
C HIS A 184 18.26 10.45 19.35
N ALA A 185 17.56 11.46 19.86
CA ALA A 185 17.17 11.49 21.26
C ALA A 185 16.38 10.21 21.58
N HIS A 186 16.88 9.44 22.56
CA HIS A 186 16.28 8.18 23.02
C HIS A 186 15.03 8.45 23.88
N LEU A 187 13.98 9.02 23.27
CA LEU A 187 12.69 9.13 23.95
C LEU A 187 12.00 7.77 23.93
N SER A 188 11.55 7.32 25.11
CA SER A 188 10.89 6.02 25.28
C SER A 188 9.49 6.07 24.67
N LEU A 189 9.29 5.40 23.52
CA LEU A 189 7.96 5.17 22.92
C LEU A 189 7.00 4.43 23.85
N ARG A 190 7.51 3.63 24.78
CA ARG A 190 6.68 2.81 25.68
C ARG A 190 5.66 3.62 26.47
N ARG A 191 6.00 4.83 26.91
CA ARG A 191 5.08 5.72 27.65
C ARG A 191 3.96 6.27 26.76
N LEU A 192 4.23 6.47 25.47
CA LEU A 192 3.23 6.93 24.51
C LEU A 192 2.28 5.79 24.14
N LEU A 193 2.80 4.57 23.96
CA LEU A 193 2.02 3.40 23.52
C LEU A 193 1.03 2.87 24.56
N VAL A 194 1.10 3.30 25.83
CA VAL A 194 0.09 2.92 26.85
C VAL A 194 -1.09 3.89 26.89
N ARG A 195 -1.07 4.98 26.13
CA ARG A 195 -2.16 5.96 26.09
C ARG A 195 -3.35 5.38 25.30
N PRO A 196 -4.56 5.38 25.86
CA PRO A 196 -5.72 4.77 25.25
C PRO A 196 -6.12 5.39 23.91
N GLU A 197 -5.92 6.68 23.70
CA GLU A 197 -6.14 7.38 22.44
C GLU A 197 -5.18 6.93 21.34
N ILE A 198 -3.92 6.65 21.66
CA ILE A 198 -2.92 6.16 20.70
C ILE A 198 -3.19 4.70 20.33
N LEU A 199 -3.57 3.87 21.32
CA LEU A 199 -3.98 2.49 21.05
C LEU A 199 -5.23 2.45 20.18
N ALA A 200 -6.21 3.31 20.46
CA ALA A 200 -7.42 3.42 19.64
C ALA A 200 -7.12 3.86 18.21
N PHE A 201 -6.22 4.82 18.03
CA PHE A 201 -5.74 5.26 16.72
C PHE A 201 -5.06 4.11 15.95
N LEU A 202 -4.12 3.41 16.58
CA LEU A 202 -3.42 2.28 15.95
C LEU A 202 -4.38 1.14 15.63
N ALA A 203 -5.33 0.83 16.51
CA ALA A 203 -6.37 -0.18 16.29
C ALA A 203 -7.28 0.21 15.10
N ALA A 204 -7.73 1.46 15.03
CA ALA A 204 -8.53 1.96 13.91
C ALA A 204 -7.77 1.84 12.58
N CYS A 205 -6.49 2.20 12.57
CA CYS A 205 -5.64 2.10 11.39
C CYS A 205 -5.37 0.64 10.97
N LEU A 206 -5.14 -0.25 11.93
CA LEU A 206 -4.98 -1.68 11.67
C LEU A 206 -6.26 -2.27 11.07
N LEU A 207 -7.42 -2.01 11.68
CA LEU A 207 -8.71 -2.53 11.25
C LEU A 207 -9.12 -1.99 9.87
N MET A 208 -8.81 -0.71 9.57
CA MET A 208 -9.02 -0.15 8.24
C MET A 208 -8.21 -0.92 7.19
N GLN A 209 -6.94 -1.17 7.43
CA GLN A 209 -6.09 -1.91 6.47
C GLN A 209 -6.45 -3.40 6.43
N ALA A 210 -6.88 -3.99 7.53
CA ALA A 210 -7.44 -5.35 7.52
C ALA A 210 -8.69 -5.43 6.65
N SER A 211 -9.56 -4.42 6.68
CA SER A 211 -10.73 -4.36 5.80
C SER A 211 -10.37 -4.29 4.32
N HIS A 212 -9.22 -3.69 3.97
CA HIS A 212 -8.71 -3.65 2.58
C HIS A 212 -8.12 -4.99 2.10
N GLY A 213 -7.87 -5.96 2.98
CA GLY A 213 -7.27 -7.23 2.59
C GLY A 213 -8.09 -8.00 1.56
N ALA A 214 -9.41 -8.02 1.69
CA ALA A 214 -10.32 -8.62 0.71
C ALA A 214 -10.22 -7.92 -0.66
N TYR A 215 -10.13 -6.60 -0.65
CA TYR A 215 -10.02 -5.79 -1.86
C TYR A 215 -8.69 -6.06 -2.58
N TYR A 216 -7.55 -6.03 -1.88
CA TYR A 216 -6.25 -6.21 -2.51
C TYR A 216 -5.99 -7.64 -3.00
N ALA A 217 -6.59 -8.64 -2.36
CA ALA A 217 -6.37 -10.04 -2.75
C ALA A 217 -7.42 -10.56 -3.74
N PHE A 218 -8.67 -10.09 -3.66
CA PHE A 218 -9.79 -10.78 -4.31
C PHE A 218 -10.71 -9.88 -5.15
N TYR A 219 -10.55 -8.56 -5.16
CA TYR A 219 -11.45 -7.69 -5.92
C TYR A 219 -11.42 -7.97 -7.41
N SER A 220 -10.23 -8.10 -8.01
CA SER A 220 -10.11 -8.44 -9.44
C SER A 220 -10.68 -9.83 -9.73
N ILE A 221 -10.38 -10.83 -8.89
CA ILE A 221 -10.98 -12.19 -9.00
C ILE A 221 -12.51 -12.12 -8.94
N HIS A 222 -13.06 -11.25 -8.07
CA HIS A 222 -14.50 -11.07 -7.96
C HIS A 222 -15.11 -10.46 -9.22
N LEU A 223 -14.48 -9.46 -9.80
CA LEU A 223 -14.91 -8.85 -11.05
C LEU A 223 -14.86 -9.85 -12.21
N GLU A 224 -13.75 -10.57 -12.38
CA GLU A 224 -13.56 -11.55 -13.45
C GLU A 224 -14.60 -12.68 -13.37
N ALA A 225 -14.90 -13.16 -12.15
CA ALA A 225 -15.95 -14.17 -11.92
C ALA A 225 -17.36 -13.70 -12.32
N HIS A 226 -17.59 -12.38 -12.46
CA HIS A 226 -18.84 -11.78 -12.91
C HIS A 226 -18.75 -11.19 -14.33
N GLY A 227 -17.78 -11.64 -15.12
CA GLY A 227 -17.69 -11.34 -16.55
C GLY A 227 -17.05 -10.01 -16.92
N TYR A 228 -16.39 -9.33 -15.97
CA TYR A 228 -15.57 -8.16 -16.31
C TYR A 228 -14.25 -8.62 -16.95
N GLY A 229 -13.92 -8.10 -18.14
CA GLY A 229 -12.63 -8.34 -18.77
C GLY A 229 -11.49 -7.61 -18.06
N ASP A 230 -10.27 -8.06 -18.29
CA ASP A 230 -9.06 -7.51 -17.64
C ASP A 230 -8.87 -6.02 -17.89
N THR A 231 -9.23 -5.53 -19.07
CA THR A 231 -9.23 -4.09 -19.41
C THR A 231 -10.19 -3.32 -18.51
N ALA A 232 -11.39 -3.84 -18.25
CA ALA A 232 -12.37 -3.20 -17.37
C ALA A 232 -11.89 -3.24 -15.91
N VAL A 233 -11.28 -4.33 -15.46
CA VAL A 233 -10.62 -4.42 -14.15
C VAL A 233 -9.57 -3.33 -14.00
N GLY A 234 -8.65 -3.21 -14.97
CA GLY A 234 -7.63 -2.16 -15.00
C GLY A 234 -8.21 -0.74 -14.95
N ALA A 235 -9.28 -0.49 -15.71
CA ALA A 235 -9.96 0.81 -15.72
C ALA A 235 -10.59 1.17 -14.36
N LEU A 236 -11.20 0.20 -13.67
CA LEU A 236 -11.76 0.40 -12.34
C LEU A 236 -10.67 0.72 -11.30
N TRP A 237 -9.52 0.03 -11.34
CA TRP A 237 -8.39 0.36 -10.48
C TRP A 237 -7.81 1.74 -10.80
N ALA A 238 -7.67 2.08 -12.09
CA ALA A 238 -7.20 3.40 -12.54
C ALA A 238 -8.13 4.53 -12.06
N LEU A 239 -9.44 4.32 -12.12
CA LEU A 239 -10.43 5.27 -11.63
C LEU A 239 -10.23 5.58 -10.14
N GLY A 240 -10.06 4.54 -9.31
CA GLY A 240 -9.84 4.71 -7.87
C GLY A 240 -8.64 5.59 -7.57
N VAL A 241 -7.48 5.28 -8.19
CA VAL A 241 -6.24 6.06 -8.00
C VAL A 241 -6.31 7.44 -8.64
N GLY A 242 -7.01 7.59 -9.78
CA GLY A 242 -7.21 8.88 -10.43
C GLY A 242 -7.98 9.87 -9.54
N ILE A 243 -9.07 9.42 -8.91
CA ILE A 243 -9.84 10.26 -7.96
C ILE A 243 -9.04 10.50 -6.67
N GLU A 244 -8.24 9.53 -6.21
CA GLU A 244 -7.35 9.71 -5.07
C GLU A 244 -6.37 10.88 -5.28
N VAL A 245 -5.79 11.01 -6.48
CA VAL A 245 -4.91 12.14 -6.81
C VAL A 245 -5.65 13.48 -6.66
N LEU A 246 -6.91 13.56 -7.12
CA LEU A 246 -7.73 14.78 -6.97
C LEU A 246 -8.00 15.10 -5.49
N VAL A 247 -8.25 14.10 -4.66
CA VAL A 247 -8.42 14.26 -3.21
C VAL A 247 -7.12 14.73 -2.56
N PHE A 248 -5.97 14.15 -2.92
CA PHE A 248 -4.67 14.58 -2.37
C PHE A 248 -4.33 16.04 -2.70
N VAL A 249 -4.63 16.53 -3.91
CA VAL A 249 -4.43 17.93 -4.28
C VAL A 249 -5.23 18.88 -3.36
N ASN A 250 -6.41 18.45 -2.92
CA ASN A 250 -7.29 19.24 -2.06
C ASN A 250 -7.15 18.91 -0.56
N MET A 251 -6.26 18.00 -0.19
CA MET A 251 -6.17 17.45 1.17
C MET A 251 -5.89 18.52 2.23
N HIS A 252 -5.06 19.52 1.91
CA HIS A 252 -4.81 20.62 2.84
C HIS A 252 -6.11 21.35 3.21
N ARG A 253 -6.97 21.66 2.23
CA ARG A 253 -8.27 22.29 2.47
C ARG A 253 -9.22 21.40 3.29
N LEU A 254 -9.23 20.09 2.99
CA LEU A 254 -10.05 19.13 3.71
C LEU A 254 -9.63 19.01 5.18
N LEU A 255 -8.32 18.89 5.45
CA LEU A 255 -7.79 18.83 6.81
C LEU A 255 -8.07 20.10 7.59
N THR A 256 -7.90 21.28 6.98
CA THR A 256 -8.15 22.58 7.63
C THR A 256 -9.65 22.77 7.94
N HIS A 257 -10.54 22.33 7.03
CA HIS A 257 -11.98 22.56 7.20
C HIS A 257 -12.64 21.54 8.13
N PHE A 258 -12.32 20.24 7.99
CA PHE A 258 -12.99 19.17 8.71
C PHE A 258 -12.19 18.65 9.91
N GLY A 259 -10.86 18.81 9.91
CA GLY A 259 -9.94 18.21 10.87
C GLY A 259 -9.67 16.72 10.61
N ALA A 260 -8.48 16.24 11.02
CA ALA A 260 -8.01 14.89 10.73
C ALA A 260 -8.91 13.80 11.35
N ARG A 261 -9.38 14.00 12.57
CA ARG A 261 -10.26 13.03 13.23
C ARG A 261 -11.60 12.81 12.50
N ARG A 262 -12.26 13.89 12.04
CA ARG A 262 -13.54 13.75 11.32
C ARG A 262 -13.33 13.08 9.97
N LEU A 263 -12.24 13.39 9.28
CA LEU A 263 -11.89 12.74 8.02
C LEU A 263 -11.59 11.26 8.22
N LEU A 264 -10.89 10.89 9.29
CA LEU A 264 -10.62 9.50 9.66
C LEU A 264 -11.93 8.73 9.90
N LEU A 265 -12.84 9.30 10.69
CA LEU A 265 -14.15 8.69 10.96
C LEU A 265 -15.01 8.56 9.70
N ALA A 266 -15.08 9.62 8.88
CA ALA A 266 -15.81 9.58 7.60
C ALA A 266 -15.23 8.51 6.66
N SER A 267 -13.90 8.40 6.56
CA SER A 267 -13.24 7.38 5.74
C SER A 267 -13.59 5.96 6.18
N LEU A 268 -13.62 5.68 7.48
CA LEU A 268 -14.01 4.38 8.04
C LEU A 268 -15.48 4.05 7.74
N LEU A 269 -16.38 5.03 7.91
CA LEU A 269 -17.79 4.85 7.59
C LEU A 269 -18.02 4.61 6.09
N LEU A 270 -17.33 5.37 5.23
CA LEU A 270 -17.38 5.17 3.78
C LEU A 270 -16.76 3.82 3.37
N ALA A 271 -15.78 3.29 4.11
CA ALA A 271 -15.27 1.95 3.88
C ALA A 271 -16.31 0.88 4.19
N VAL A 272 -17.09 1.03 5.26
CA VAL A 272 -18.23 0.12 5.56
C VAL A 272 -19.17 0.05 4.35
N LEU A 273 -19.59 1.21 3.83
CA LEU A 273 -20.46 1.28 2.66
C LEU A 273 -19.79 0.67 1.42
N ARG A 274 -18.54 1.05 1.15
CA ARG A 274 -17.79 0.61 -0.04
C ARG A 274 -17.70 -0.90 -0.15
N TRP A 275 -17.37 -1.59 0.96
CA TRP A 275 -17.24 -3.04 0.94
C TRP A 275 -18.57 -3.75 0.71
N LEU A 276 -19.68 -3.22 1.26
CA LEU A 276 -21.02 -3.75 0.98
C LEU A 276 -21.40 -3.55 -0.50
N LEU A 277 -21.08 -2.38 -1.07
CA LEU A 277 -21.34 -2.12 -2.49
C LEU A 277 -20.55 -3.08 -3.40
N ILE A 278 -19.28 -3.31 -3.12
CA ILE A 278 -18.45 -4.25 -3.89
C ILE A 278 -18.98 -5.68 -3.78
N GLY A 279 -19.29 -6.13 -2.55
CA GLY A 279 -19.68 -7.52 -2.33
C GLY A 279 -21.09 -7.87 -2.83
N ALA A 280 -22.06 -6.96 -2.70
CA ALA A 280 -23.46 -7.25 -2.97
C ALA A 280 -23.93 -6.85 -4.38
N PHE A 281 -23.23 -5.91 -5.05
CA PHE A 281 -23.70 -5.29 -6.30
C PHE A 281 -22.62 -5.33 -7.39
N VAL A 282 -21.84 -6.40 -7.44
CA VAL A 282 -20.74 -6.54 -8.40
C VAL A 282 -21.22 -6.47 -9.85
N ASP A 283 -22.40 -7.01 -10.16
CA ASP A 283 -22.97 -7.03 -11.52
C ASP A 283 -23.42 -5.65 -12.04
N ILE A 284 -23.49 -4.64 -11.17
CA ILE A 284 -23.94 -3.29 -11.54
C ILE A 284 -22.72 -2.39 -11.70
N LEU A 285 -22.27 -2.17 -12.93
CA LEU A 285 -21.11 -1.34 -13.25
C LEU A 285 -21.16 0.06 -12.59
N ALA A 286 -22.32 0.71 -12.59
CA ALA A 286 -22.49 2.03 -11.97
C ALA A 286 -22.17 2.01 -10.47
N VAL A 287 -22.52 0.91 -9.77
CA VAL A 287 -22.18 0.71 -8.35
C VAL A 287 -20.69 0.47 -8.19
N GLN A 288 -20.04 -0.28 -9.09
CA GLN A 288 -18.60 -0.48 -9.05
C GLN A 288 -17.83 0.83 -9.32
N LEU A 289 -18.28 1.66 -10.24
CA LEU A 289 -17.73 3.00 -10.47
C LEU A 289 -17.84 3.88 -9.21
N LEU A 290 -18.99 3.87 -8.55
CA LEU A 290 -19.18 4.58 -7.28
C LEU A 290 -18.24 4.02 -6.18
N ALA A 291 -18.19 2.70 -6.01
CA ALA A 291 -17.35 2.05 -5.01
C ALA A 291 -15.86 2.34 -5.25
N GLN A 292 -15.41 2.39 -6.52
CA GLN A 292 -14.03 2.79 -6.84
C GLN A 292 -13.79 4.28 -6.60
N SER A 293 -14.78 5.13 -6.84
CA SER A 293 -14.66 6.55 -6.49
C SER A 293 -14.50 6.79 -4.99
N LEU A 294 -15.15 5.96 -4.16
CA LEU A 294 -14.98 5.99 -2.71
C LEU A 294 -13.56 5.56 -2.25
N HIS A 295 -12.74 4.94 -3.12
CA HIS A 295 -11.34 4.61 -2.81
C HIS A 295 -10.55 5.81 -2.34
N ALA A 296 -10.74 6.95 -2.97
CA ALA A 296 -10.07 8.20 -2.62
C ALA A 296 -10.34 8.64 -1.16
N ALA A 297 -11.55 8.40 -0.66
CA ALA A 297 -11.88 8.67 0.74
C ALA A 297 -11.35 7.56 1.67
N THR A 298 -11.56 6.28 1.31
CA THR A 298 -11.24 5.15 2.18
C THR A 298 -9.73 4.83 2.24
N PHE A 299 -8.96 5.27 1.25
CA PHE A 299 -7.51 5.16 1.23
C PHE A 299 -6.83 6.53 1.31
N GLY A 300 -7.05 7.43 0.36
CA GLY A 300 -6.34 8.71 0.26
C GLY A 300 -6.58 9.63 1.46
N ALA A 301 -7.85 9.98 1.74
CA ALA A 301 -8.20 10.86 2.86
C ALA A 301 -7.90 10.18 4.20
N PHE A 302 -8.15 8.87 4.31
CA PHE A 302 -7.77 8.08 5.49
C PHE A 302 -6.26 8.16 5.76
N HIS A 303 -5.42 7.85 4.77
CA HIS A 303 -3.96 7.83 4.93
C HIS A 303 -3.41 9.20 5.33
N ALA A 304 -3.85 10.27 4.66
CA ALA A 304 -3.41 11.62 4.99
C ALA A 304 -3.82 12.03 6.41
N SER A 305 -5.05 11.70 6.82
CA SER A 305 -5.54 11.95 8.18
C SER A 305 -4.76 11.14 9.23
N ALA A 306 -4.46 9.87 8.92
CA ALA A 306 -3.68 9.01 9.80
C ALA A 306 -2.23 9.50 9.98
N ILE A 307 -1.58 9.95 8.90
CA ILE A 307 -0.24 10.55 8.98
C ILE A 307 -0.27 11.83 9.82
N HIS A 308 -1.26 12.69 9.62
CA HIS A 308 -1.43 13.91 10.42
C HIS A 308 -1.57 13.59 11.92
N LEU A 309 -2.43 12.64 12.28
CA LEU A 309 -2.61 12.19 13.66
C LEU A 309 -1.37 11.48 14.21
N ALA A 310 -0.65 10.69 13.41
CA ALA A 310 0.60 10.08 13.82
C ALA A 310 1.64 11.14 14.18
N HIS A 311 1.74 12.22 13.38
CA HIS A 311 2.64 13.34 13.71
C HIS A 311 2.21 14.11 14.95
N HIS A 312 0.91 14.21 15.21
CA HIS A 312 0.38 14.82 16.43
C HIS A 312 0.70 13.98 17.69
N TYR A 313 0.48 12.65 17.63
CA TYR A 313 0.73 11.76 18.77
C TYR A 313 2.22 11.49 19.04
N PHE A 314 3.04 11.58 18.00
CA PHE A 314 4.48 11.32 18.07
C PHE A 314 5.29 12.55 17.61
N PRO A 315 5.30 13.65 18.41
CA PRO A 315 5.94 14.89 17.99
C PRO A 315 7.48 14.83 18.05
N GLY A 316 8.14 15.74 17.35
CA GLY A 316 9.58 15.97 17.39
C GLY A 316 10.41 14.73 17.04
N PRO A 317 11.40 14.33 17.87
CA PRO A 317 12.28 13.19 17.56
C PRO A 317 11.58 11.84 17.47
N THR A 318 10.33 11.71 17.97
CA THR A 318 9.57 10.46 17.92
C THR A 318 8.74 10.31 16.62
N GLN A 319 8.62 11.35 15.79
CA GLN A 319 7.76 11.41 14.62
C GLN A 319 8.05 10.29 13.61
N GLY A 320 9.32 10.07 13.24
CA GLY A 320 9.70 9.01 12.31
C GLY A 320 9.39 7.61 12.84
N ARG A 321 9.59 7.38 14.16
CA ARG A 321 9.25 6.11 14.81
C ARG A 321 7.75 5.90 14.89
N GLY A 322 6.97 6.95 15.16
CA GLY A 322 5.51 6.91 15.16
C GLY A 322 4.95 6.57 13.79
N GLN A 323 5.49 7.17 12.72
CA GLN A 323 5.10 6.86 11.35
C GLN A 323 5.49 5.42 10.95
N ALA A 324 6.67 4.95 11.34
CA ALA A 324 7.10 3.56 11.11
C ALA A 324 6.17 2.56 11.82
N LEU A 325 5.78 2.86 13.06
CA LEU A 325 4.83 2.07 13.83
C LEU A 325 3.46 2.02 13.15
N TYR A 326 2.93 3.19 12.74
CA TYR A 326 1.69 3.28 11.97
C TYR A 326 1.77 2.42 10.70
N ASN A 327 2.82 2.53 9.92
CA ASN A 327 2.99 1.76 8.68
C ASN A 327 3.06 0.25 8.96
N SER A 328 3.82 -0.18 9.95
CA SER A 328 3.97 -1.60 10.30
C SER A 328 2.66 -2.20 10.81
N PHE A 329 1.94 -1.51 11.69
CA PHE A 329 0.67 -2.00 12.23
C PHE A 329 -0.44 -1.95 11.19
N SER A 330 -0.58 -0.86 10.45
CA SER A 330 -1.63 -0.72 9.43
C SER A 330 -1.36 -1.61 8.23
N PHE A 331 -0.38 -1.25 7.41
CA PHE A 331 -0.12 -1.92 6.13
C PHE A 331 0.52 -3.29 6.30
N GLY A 332 1.35 -3.49 7.34
CA GLY A 332 1.98 -4.77 7.64
C GLY A 332 0.99 -5.74 8.29
N VAL A 333 0.70 -5.53 9.59
CA VAL A 333 -0.15 -6.44 10.36
C VAL A 333 -1.58 -6.44 9.84
N GLY A 334 -2.20 -5.25 9.69
CA GLY A 334 -3.57 -5.13 9.22
C GLY A 334 -3.76 -5.73 7.82
N GLY A 335 -2.89 -5.38 6.86
CA GLY A 335 -2.96 -5.92 5.50
C GLY A 335 -2.78 -7.44 5.46
N ALA A 336 -1.82 -8.00 6.22
CA ALA A 336 -1.61 -9.45 6.31
C ALA A 336 -2.83 -10.15 6.92
N MET A 337 -3.31 -9.66 8.06
CA MET A 337 -4.49 -10.20 8.72
C MET A 337 -5.72 -10.19 7.81
N GLY A 338 -5.96 -9.07 7.12
CA GLY A 338 -7.09 -8.96 6.19
C GLY A 338 -7.02 -9.92 5.02
N SER A 339 -5.81 -10.11 4.44
CA SER A 339 -5.59 -11.08 3.35
C SER A 339 -5.82 -12.52 3.82
N LEU A 340 -5.36 -12.88 5.03
CA LEU A 340 -5.59 -14.20 5.63
C LEU A 340 -7.08 -14.45 5.87
N ILE A 341 -7.79 -13.50 6.48
CA ILE A 341 -9.24 -13.58 6.73
C ILE A 341 -9.98 -13.75 5.39
N ALA A 342 -9.68 -12.91 4.40
CA ALA A 342 -10.34 -12.99 3.10
C ALA A 342 -10.10 -14.33 2.40
N GLY A 343 -8.86 -14.82 2.39
CA GLY A 343 -8.54 -16.12 1.79
C GLY A 343 -9.23 -17.29 2.47
N SER A 344 -9.34 -17.28 3.80
CA SER A 344 -10.01 -18.34 4.56
C SER A 344 -11.53 -18.35 4.37
N LEU A 345 -12.14 -17.20 4.11
CA LEU A 345 -13.59 -17.05 3.95
C LEU A 345 -14.04 -17.23 2.49
N TRP A 346 -13.16 -16.97 1.51
CA TRP A 346 -13.54 -16.88 0.11
C TRP A 346 -14.28 -18.12 -0.41
N THR A 347 -13.75 -19.31 -0.17
CA THR A 347 -14.36 -20.56 -0.64
C THR A 347 -15.55 -21.00 0.21
N PRO A 348 -15.47 -21.07 1.56
CA PRO A 348 -16.57 -21.61 2.37
C PRO A 348 -17.77 -20.65 2.51
N ALA A 349 -17.54 -19.33 2.43
CA ALA A 349 -18.59 -18.36 2.69
C ALA A 349 -18.93 -17.46 1.48
N GLY A 350 -18.07 -17.45 0.46
CA GLY A 350 -18.24 -16.67 -0.77
C GLY A 350 -17.82 -15.22 -0.64
N ALA A 351 -17.79 -14.54 -1.80
CA ALA A 351 -17.32 -13.16 -1.91
C ALA A 351 -18.17 -12.17 -1.09
N MET A 352 -19.51 -12.28 -1.15
CA MET A 352 -20.41 -11.39 -0.42
C MET A 352 -20.12 -11.39 1.08
N VAL A 353 -19.99 -12.56 1.70
CA VAL A 353 -19.68 -12.68 3.14
C VAL A 353 -18.29 -12.17 3.44
N THR A 354 -17.31 -12.44 2.57
CA THR A 354 -15.93 -11.94 2.71
C THR A 354 -15.89 -10.41 2.73
N PHE A 355 -16.59 -9.73 1.83
CA PHE A 355 -16.71 -8.27 1.84
C PHE A 355 -17.56 -7.74 2.97
N ALA A 356 -18.59 -8.47 3.43
CA ALA A 356 -19.37 -8.11 4.63
C ALA A 356 -18.48 -8.16 5.88
N VAL A 357 -17.60 -9.15 6.03
CA VAL A 357 -16.62 -9.21 7.12
C VAL A 357 -15.63 -8.05 7.01
N ALA A 358 -15.14 -7.70 5.80
CA ALA A 358 -14.31 -6.51 5.59
C ALA A 358 -15.05 -5.22 6.03
N SER A 359 -16.35 -5.11 5.72
CA SER A 359 -17.21 -4.01 6.18
C SER A 359 -17.30 -3.99 7.73
N GLY A 360 -17.48 -5.14 8.36
CA GLY A 360 -17.48 -5.27 9.82
C GLY A 360 -16.16 -4.81 10.46
N LEU A 361 -15.02 -5.18 9.87
CA LEU A 361 -13.70 -4.71 10.33
C LEU A 361 -13.57 -3.18 10.24
N ALA A 362 -14.04 -2.57 9.15
CA ALA A 362 -14.07 -1.11 9.02
C ALA A 362 -14.99 -0.46 10.07
N GLY A 363 -16.15 -1.08 10.35
CA GLY A 363 -17.08 -0.67 11.40
C GLY A 363 -16.46 -0.73 12.81
N LEU A 364 -15.74 -1.81 13.12
CA LEU A 364 -14.98 -1.91 14.38
C LEU A 364 -13.87 -0.85 14.44
N GLY A 365 -13.22 -0.57 13.32
CA GLY A 365 -12.26 0.53 13.20
C GLY A 365 -12.90 1.89 13.48
N PHE A 366 -14.13 2.13 12.99
CA PHE A 366 -14.90 3.33 13.30
C PHE A 366 -15.16 3.47 14.80
N VAL A 367 -15.61 2.39 15.47
CA VAL A 367 -15.85 2.38 16.92
C VAL A 367 -14.57 2.67 17.69
N ALA A 368 -13.44 2.06 17.30
CA ALA A 368 -12.14 2.37 17.89
C ALA A 368 -11.76 3.85 17.70
N ALA A 369 -11.98 4.40 16.50
CA ALA A 369 -11.64 5.79 16.16
C ALA A 369 -12.48 6.84 16.94
N LEU A 370 -13.61 6.47 17.54
CA LEU A 370 -14.38 7.37 18.41
C LEU A 370 -13.59 7.84 19.62
N ARG A 371 -12.59 7.06 20.08
CA ARG A 371 -11.69 7.39 21.19
C ARG A 371 -10.45 8.17 20.78
N VAL A 372 -10.26 8.43 19.50
CA VAL A 372 -9.19 9.30 18.98
C VAL A 372 -9.49 10.74 19.37
N ASP A 373 -8.52 11.45 19.93
CA ASP A 373 -8.73 12.82 20.38
C ASP A 373 -9.10 13.79 19.24
N ARG A 374 -9.83 14.85 19.62
CA ARG A 374 -10.07 15.97 18.70
C ARG A 374 -8.78 16.77 18.56
N ASP A 375 -8.37 17.02 17.31
CA ASP A 375 -7.19 17.80 16.97
C ASP A 375 -7.12 19.11 17.79
N GLY A 376 -6.01 19.36 18.48
CA GLY A 376 -5.59 20.69 18.85
C GLY A 376 -6.20 21.32 20.11
N ARG A 377 -6.47 20.55 21.14
CA ARG A 377 -6.74 21.12 22.47
C ARG A 377 -5.72 20.60 23.48
N TYR A 378 -4.46 21.06 23.30
CA TYR A 378 -3.46 21.16 24.40
C TYR A 378 -2.46 22.25 24.03
#